data_225638b9e03d24ef079b20a3ecc1a0c2
#
_entry.id   225638b9e03d24ef079b20a3ecc1a0c2
#
_cell.length_a   1.000
_cell.length_b   1.000
_cell.length_c   1.000
_cell.angle_alpha   90.00
_cell.angle_beta   90.00
_cell.angle_gamma   90.00
#
_symmetry.space_group_name_H-M   'P 1'
#
loop_
_entity.id
_entity.type
_entity.pdbx_description
1 polymer ?
#
loop_
_entity_poly.entity_id
_entity_poly.type
_entity_poly.pdbx_seq_one_letter_code
_entity_poly.pdbx_strand_id
1 'polypeptide(L)'
;MGTAESREPVAFLGLGRMGRILAGHLLEAGHDVAVWNRSAGPEGDLVSRGASAAASAQDAVAGASIVFTALFGPPAVREVVLGGLDLAPGTVWVDITTVAPADADEFATWADERGIAYVHSPVIGSLGPAAKHALGVLVGGPSADRVVPYVSLWADPQRLQVLPTAAAAATGKLVANLALAVSYQGLVEAVRLGKAGGLDVEQVLTTLKGTGLGAIAAMKGDNLRTADFSDTQFSADLLLKDTRLMLRTTTRPLPALTAAAQALLVA
;
A
#
# COMPACT_ATOMS: atom_id res chain seq x y z
N MET A 1 1.78 -0.69 40.09
CA MET A 1 1.69 -1.86 39.23
C MET A 1 0.60 -1.55 38.24
N GLY A 2 0.96 -1.01 37.07
CA GLY A 2 0.00 -0.79 35.99
C GLY A 2 -0.39 -2.15 35.44
N THR A 3 -1.69 -2.42 35.37
CA THR A 3 -2.22 -3.56 34.63
C THR A 3 -1.71 -3.42 33.19
N ALA A 4 -0.90 -4.37 32.72
CA ALA A 4 -0.61 -4.49 31.32
C ALA A 4 -1.99 -4.68 30.62
N GLU A 5 -2.48 -3.64 29.93
CA GLU A 5 -3.61 -3.81 29.01
C GLU A 5 -3.21 -4.95 28.08
N SER A 6 -3.96 -6.04 28.10
CA SER A 6 -3.74 -7.15 27.19
C SER A 6 -3.91 -6.61 25.78
N ARG A 7 -2.83 -6.47 25.04
CA ARG A 7 -2.85 -6.03 23.65
C ARG A 7 -3.65 -7.03 22.85
N GLU A 8 -4.53 -6.53 21.99
CA GLU A 8 -5.34 -7.38 21.12
C GLU A 8 -4.41 -8.16 20.16
N PRO A 9 -4.61 -9.48 19.99
CA PRO A 9 -3.84 -10.29 19.05
C PRO A 9 -4.04 -9.79 17.62
N VAL A 10 -2.95 -9.66 16.87
CA VAL A 10 -2.92 -9.13 15.51
C VAL A 10 -2.46 -10.20 14.53
N ALA A 11 -3.15 -10.31 13.40
CA ALA A 11 -2.65 -11.07 12.25
C ALA A 11 -2.25 -10.13 11.11
N PHE A 12 -1.17 -10.46 10.40
CA PHE A 12 -0.71 -9.72 9.23
C PHE A 12 -0.49 -10.66 8.03
N LEU A 13 -1.32 -10.51 6.99
CA LEU A 13 -1.32 -11.33 5.79
C LEU A 13 -0.75 -10.56 4.61
N GLY A 14 0.31 -11.12 4.01
CA GLY A 14 1.01 -10.52 2.88
C GLY A 14 2.27 -9.78 3.31
N LEU A 15 3.41 -10.46 3.18
CA LEU A 15 4.73 -9.99 3.58
C LEU A 15 5.56 -9.56 2.36
N GLY A 16 4.93 -8.89 1.41
CA GLY A 16 5.65 -8.20 0.35
C GLY A 16 6.55 -7.08 0.89
N ARG A 17 7.23 -6.34 0.03
CA ARG A 17 8.19 -5.28 0.43
C ARG A 17 7.59 -4.28 1.43
N MET A 18 6.35 -3.85 1.23
CA MET A 18 5.64 -2.94 2.15
C MET A 18 5.17 -3.69 3.41
N GLY A 19 4.48 -4.80 3.25
CA GLY A 19 3.87 -5.52 4.37
C GLY A 19 4.87 -5.93 5.46
N ARG A 20 6.10 -6.34 5.09
CA ARG A 20 7.16 -6.67 6.06
C ARG A 20 7.55 -5.48 6.93
N ILE A 21 7.62 -4.28 6.36
CA ILE A 21 7.96 -3.07 7.11
C ILE A 21 6.83 -2.75 8.10
N LEU A 22 5.58 -2.79 7.65
CA LEU A 22 4.42 -2.45 8.48
C LEU A 22 4.21 -3.48 9.61
N ALA A 23 4.33 -4.77 9.32
CA ALA A 23 4.32 -5.82 10.34
C ALA A 23 5.46 -5.65 11.36
N GLY A 24 6.64 -5.22 10.89
CA GLY A 24 7.78 -4.89 11.74
C GLY A 24 7.48 -3.78 12.74
N HIS A 25 6.77 -2.73 12.34
CA HIS A 25 6.38 -1.63 13.25
C HIS A 25 5.39 -2.09 14.33
N LEU A 26 4.50 -3.03 14.02
CA LEU A 26 3.63 -3.65 15.04
C LEU A 26 4.45 -4.40 16.11
N LEU A 27 5.44 -5.17 15.68
CA LEU A 27 6.35 -5.87 16.60
C LEU A 27 7.17 -4.90 17.46
N GLU A 28 7.73 -3.84 16.86
CA GLU A 28 8.48 -2.79 17.57
C GLU A 28 7.61 -2.08 18.62
N ALA A 29 6.32 -1.91 18.34
CA ALA A 29 5.35 -1.39 19.29
C ALA A 29 4.94 -2.43 20.35
N GLY A 30 5.45 -3.69 20.25
CA GLY A 30 5.24 -4.78 21.22
C GLY A 30 3.89 -5.47 21.06
N HIS A 31 3.29 -5.48 19.90
CA HIS A 31 2.11 -6.29 19.61
C HIS A 31 2.50 -7.76 19.37
N ASP A 32 1.63 -8.67 19.77
CA ASP A 32 1.72 -10.09 19.40
C ASP A 32 1.19 -10.23 17.96
N VAL A 33 2.09 -10.55 17.01
CA VAL A 33 1.76 -10.55 15.58
C VAL A 33 1.95 -11.95 15.00
N ALA A 34 0.85 -12.56 14.55
CA ALA A 34 0.89 -13.73 13.69
C ALA A 34 1.04 -13.27 12.23
N VAL A 35 1.99 -13.85 11.51
CA VAL A 35 2.30 -13.46 10.13
C VAL A 35 2.12 -14.60 9.16
N TRP A 36 1.63 -14.29 7.97
CA TRP A 36 1.54 -15.26 6.88
C TRP A 36 1.81 -14.61 5.53
N ASN A 37 2.46 -15.38 4.66
CA ASN A 37 2.63 -15.04 3.26
C ASN A 37 2.44 -16.28 2.38
N ARG A 38 1.88 -16.11 1.19
CA ARG A 38 1.63 -17.22 0.25
C ARG A 38 2.89 -17.99 -0.10
N SER A 39 4.02 -17.29 -0.30
CA SER A 39 5.33 -17.90 -0.54
C SER A 39 6.16 -17.83 0.73
N ALA A 40 6.78 -18.93 1.11
CA ALA A 40 7.68 -19.00 2.27
C ALA A 40 8.93 -18.14 2.06
N GLY A 41 9.51 -17.69 3.18
CA GLY A 41 10.78 -16.96 3.25
C GLY A 41 10.68 -15.52 3.74
N PRO A 42 9.69 -14.70 3.28
CA PRO A 42 9.58 -13.31 3.74
C PRO A 42 9.37 -13.11 5.24
N GLU A 43 8.91 -14.13 5.95
CA GLU A 43 8.62 -14.11 7.40
C GLU A 43 9.88 -14.19 8.27
N GLY A 44 11.01 -14.69 7.76
CA GLY A 44 12.19 -15.04 8.54
C GLY A 44 12.73 -13.91 9.43
N ASP A 45 12.85 -12.70 8.91
CA ASP A 45 13.27 -11.52 9.68
C ASP A 45 12.24 -11.18 10.79
N LEU A 46 10.95 -11.20 10.47
CA LEU A 46 9.90 -10.91 11.45
C LEU A 46 9.84 -11.94 12.58
N VAL A 47 10.05 -13.22 12.25
CA VAL A 47 10.13 -14.30 13.26
C VAL A 47 11.31 -14.09 14.19
N SER A 48 12.48 -13.70 13.68
CA SER A 48 13.65 -13.38 14.52
C SER A 48 13.39 -12.20 15.46
N ARG A 49 12.41 -11.35 15.15
CA ARG A 49 11.98 -10.20 15.94
C ARG A 49 10.74 -10.48 16.81
N GLY A 50 10.28 -11.75 16.87
CA GLY A 50 9.22 -12.20 17.76
C GLY A 50 7.84 -12.42 17.10
N ALA A 51 7.72 -12.38 15.77
CA ALA A 51 6.48 -12.75 15.09
C ALA A 51 6.26 -14.27 15.15
N SER A 52 5.00 -14.68 15.16
CA SER A 52 4.59 -16.08 14.99
C SER A 52 4.30 -16.36 13.53
N ALA A 53 5.12 -17.18 12.84
CA ALA A 53 4.82 -17.60 11.48
C ALA A 53 3.72 -18.67 11.48
N ALA A 54 2.66 -18.44 10.71
CA ALA A 54 1.56 -19.37 10.56
C ALA A 54 1.72 -20.24 9.30
N ALA A 55 1.27 -21.50 9.38
CA ALA A 55 1.33 -22.45 8.28
C ALA A 55 0.32 -22.12 7.15
N SER A 56 -0.81 -21.51 7.50
CA SER A 56 -1.84 -21.06 6.56
C SER A 56 -2.35 -19.66 6.92
N ALA A 57 -3.02 -19.00 5.98
CA ALA A 57 -3.71 -17.73 6.26
C ALA A 57 -4.77 -17.89 7.36
N GLN A 58 -5.49 -19.02 7.37
CA GLN A 58 -6.47 -19.33 8.40
C GLN A 58 -5.85 -19.52 9.79
N ASP A 59 -4.70 -20.18 9.88
CA ASP A 59 -3.98 -20.32 11.16
C ASP A 59 -3.50 -18.95 11.67
N ALA A 60 -3.08 -18.05 10.78
CA ALA A 60 -2.64 -16.71 11.16
C ALA A 60 -3.76 -15.89 11.81
N VAL A 61 -4.98 -16.02 11.33
CA VAL A 61 -6.13 -15.24 11.83
C VAL A 61 -6.85 -15.88 12.99
N ALA A 62 -6.47 -17.12 13.37
CA ALA A 62 -7.10 -17.82 14.48
C ALA A 62 -6.87 -17.05 15.81
N GLY A 63 -7.97 -16.53 16.38
CA GLY A 63 -7.96 -15.74 17.61
C GLY A 63 -7.51 -14.28 17.46
N ALA A 64 -7.23 -13.81 16.24
CA ALA A 64 -6.89 -12.40 16.01
C ALA A 64 -8.12 -11.51 16.10
N SER A 65 -8.03 -10.43 16.87
CA SER A 65 -9.07 -9.38 16.93
C SER A 65 -8.92 -8.38 15.79
N ILE A 66 -7.70 -8.21 15.28
CA ILE A 66 -7.38 -7.31 14.17
C ILE A 66 -6.57 -8.08 13.13
N VAL A 67 -7.03 -8.02 11.89
CA VAL A 67 -6.39 -8.71 10.75
C VAL A 67 -6.00 -7.68 9.70
N PHE A 68 -4.70 -7.52 9.46
CA PHE A 68 -4.17 -6.70 8.38
C PHE A 68 -3.96 -7.53 7.12
N THR A 69 -4.32 -6.96 5.96
CA THR A 69 -3.98 -7.51 4.66
C THR A 69 -3.21 -6.51 3.82
N ALA A 70 -2.08 -6.93 3.25
CA ALA A 70 -1.25 -6.14 2.34
C ALA A 70 -0.89 -6.99 1.11
N LEU A 71 -1.89 -7.21 0.25
CA LEU A 71 -1.84 -8.15 -0.86
C LEU A 71 -1.59 -7.44 -2.20
N PHE A 72 -1.40 -8.21 -3.28
CA PHE A 72 -1.06 -7.65 -4.58
C PHE A 72 -2.19 -6.82 -5.23
N GLY A 73 -3.43 -7.10 -4.91
CA GLY A 73 -4.60 -6.39 -5.47
C GLY A 73 -5.90 -7.15 -5.25
N PRO A 74 -7.03 -6.66 -5.79
CA PRO A 74 -8.35 -7.22 -5.53
C PRO A 74 -8.50 -8.73 -5.78
N PRO A 75 -7.92 -9.32 -6.85
CA PRO A 75 -7.99 -10.77 -7.03
C PRO A 75 -7.38 -11.55 -5.88
N ALA A 76 -6.24 -11.11 -5.35
CA ALA A 76 -5.60 -11.77 -4.23
C ALA A 76 -6.40 -11.61 -2.93
N VAL A 77 -7.08 -10.48 -2.73
CA VAL A 77 -7.98 -10.28 -1.58
C VAL A 77 -9.17 -11.24 -1.68
N ARG A 78 -9.79 -11.37 -2.85
CA ARG A 78 -10.90 -12.33 -3.06
C ARG A 78 -10.47 -13.76 -2.81
N GLU A 79 -9.33 -14.17 -3.34
CA GLU A 79 -8.78 -15.52 -3.16
C GLU A 79 -8.46 -15.80 -1.69
N VAL A 80 -7.68 -14.94 -1.04
CA VAL A 80 -7.16 -15.19 0.31
C VAL A 80 -8.22 -14.93 1.36
N VAL A 81 -8.94 -13.81 1.29
CA VAL A 81 -9.86 -13.41 2.36
C VAL A 81 -11.28 -13.92 2.10
N LEU A 82 -11.90 -13.52 0.98
CA LEU A 82 -13.31 -13.82 0.74
C LEU A 82 -13.57 -15.32 0.53
N GLY A 83 -12.65 -16.01 -0.14
CA GLY A 83 -12.74 -17.43 -0.46
C GLY A 83 -11.96 -18.36 0.45
N GLY A 84 -11.08 -17.82 1.32
CA GLY A 84 -10.13 -18.63 2.08
C GLY A 84 -10.16 -18.46 3.59
N LEU A 85 -10.84 -17.42 4.13
CA LEU A 85 -10.85 -17.17 5.57
C LEU A 85 -12.23 -17.26 6.19
N ASP A 86 -12.26 -17.88 7.37
CA ASP A 86 -13.37 -17.82 8.32
C ASP A 86 -12.95 -16.90 9.49
N LEU A 87 -13.28 -15.62 9.37
CA LEU A 87 -13.00 -14.62 10.39
C LEU A 87 -14.12 -14.60 11.44
N ALA A 88 -13.74 -14.56 12.71
CA ALA A 88 -14.72 -14.51 13.79
C ALA A 88 -15.55 -13.20 13.75
N PRO A 89 -16.86 -13.25 14.07
CA PRO A 89 -17.65 -12.02 14.26
C PRO A 89 -17.00 -11.10 15.30
N GLY A 90 -16.99 -9.79 15.03
CA GLY A 90 -16.32 -8.78 15.86
C GLY A 90 -14.87 -8.51 15.50
N THR A 91 -14.26 -9.33 14.62
CA THR A 91 -12.93 -9.04 14.05
C THR A 91 -12.95 -7.72 13.28
N VAL A 92 -11.88 -6.94 13.36
CA VAL A 92 -11.63 -5.81 12.47
C VAL A 92 -10.66 -6.23 11.38
N TRP A 93 -11.13 -6.24 10.14
CA TRP A 93 -10.28 -6.48 8.98
C TRP A 93 -9.80 -5.14 8.40
N VAL A 94 -8.49 -4.92 8.42
CA VAL A 94 -7.82 -3.72 7.94
C VAL A 94 -7.11 -4.04 6.62
N ASP A 95 -7.66 -3.57 5.50
CA ASP A 95 -7.07 -3.82 4.19
C ASP A 95 -6.20 -2.64 3.73
N ILE A 96 -4.90 -2.90 3.57
CA ILE A 96 -3.91 -1.94 3.07
C ILE A 96 -3.74 -2.07 1.55
N THR A 97 -4.27 -3.13 0.97
CA THR A 97 -4.16 -3.46 -0.45
C THR A 97 -4.70 -2.35 -1.33
N THR A 98 -3.99 -1.95 -2.39
CA THR A 98 -4.53 -0.99 -3.36
C THR A 98 -5.65 -1.63 -4.18
N VAL A 99 -6.85 -1.10 -4.03
CA VAL A 99 -8.09 -1.58 -4.67
C VAL A 99 -8.88 -0.41 -5.27
N ALA A 100 -9.87 -0.68 -6.12
CA ALA A 100 -10.81 0.34 -6.57
C ALA A 100 -11.93 0.55 -5.53
N PRO A 101 -12.63 1.71 -5.56
CA PRO A 101 -13.76 1.96 -4.64
C PRO A 101 -14.83 0.87 -4.68
N ALA A 102 -15.17 0.35 -5.85
CA ALA A 102 -16.15 -0.74 -5.98
C ALA A 102 -15.66 -2.07 -5.36
N ASP A 103 -14.35 -2.34 -5.38
CA ASP A 103 -13.80 -3.51 -4.67
C ASP A 103 -13.91 -3.30 -3.15
N ALA A 104 -13.64 -2.09 -2.65
CA ALA A 104 -13.77 -1.76 -1.23
C ALA A 104 -15.23 -1.88 -0.74
N ASP A 105 -16.20 -1.46 -1.55
CA ASP A 105 -17.62 -1.63 -1.25
C ASP A 105 -18.04 -3.12 -1.23
N GLU A 106 -17.55 -3.92 -2.19
CA GLU A 106 -17.74 -5.38 -2.21
C GLU A 106 -17.19 -6.03 -0.93
N PHE A 107 -15.97 -5.67 -0.54
CA PHE A 107 -15.31 -6.24 0.64
C PHE A 107 -16.01 -5.81 1.95
N ALA A 108 -16.47 -4.56 2.01
CA ALA A 108 -17.26 -4.06 3.14
C ALA A 108 -18.57 -4.81 3.27
N THR A 109 -19.28 -5.08 2.16
CA THR A 109 -20.53 -5.83 2.16
C THR A 109 -20.30 -7.28 2.63
N TRP A 110 -19.27 -7.95 2.09
CA TRP A 110 -18.91 -9.31 2.49
C TRP A 110 -18.59 -9.41 3.99
N ALA A 111 -17.89 -8.41 4.53
CA ALA A 111 -17.53 -8.34 5.94
C ALA A 111 -18.75 -8.10 6.84
N ASP A 112 -19.61 -7.14 6.47
CA ASP A 112 -20.83 -6.79 7.22
C ASP A 112 -21.79 -7.99 7.37
N GLU A 113 -21.99 -8.75 6.29
CA GLU A 113 -22.80 -9.99 6.29
C GLU A 113 -22.29 -11.04 7.29
N ARG A 114 -21.03 -10.92 7.76
CA ARG A 114 -20.38 -11.86 8.69
C ARG A 114 -20.12 -11.26 10.07
N GLY A 115 -20.60 -10.04 10.31
CA GLY A 115 -20.35 -9.32 11.57
C GLY A 115 -18.90 -8.89 11.75
N ILE A 116 -18.16 -8.69 10.65
CA ILE A 116 -16.77 -8.24 10.60
C ILE A 116 -16.76 -6.76 10.25
N ALA A 117 -15.93 -5.98 10.94
CA ALA A 117 -15.76 -4.56 10.60
C ALA A 117 -14.65 -4.40 9.55
N TYR A 118 -15.01 -4.03 8.32
CA TYR A 118 -14.04 -3.72 7.28
C TYR A 118 -13.57 -2.28 7.35
N VAL A 119 -12.25 -2.08 7.41
CA VAL A 119 -11.59 -0.78 7.33
C VAL A 119 -10.57 -0.81 6.21
N HIS A 120 -10.72 0.07 5.22
CA HIS A 120 -9.71 0.24 4.19
C HIS A 120 -8.69 1.28 4.62
N SER A 121 -7.42 0.87 4.71
CA SER A 121 -6.35 1.75 5.20
C SER A 121 -5.12 1.75 4.29
N PRO A 122 -5.25 2.23 3.06
CA PRO A 122 -4.14 2.27 2.11
C PRO A 122 -3.09 3.33 2.50
N VAL A 123 -1.85 3.08 2.10
CA VAL A 123 -0.71 3.94 2.39
C VAL A 123 -0.25 4.74 1.17
N ILE A 124 0.22 5.96 1.37
CA ILE A 124 0.76 6.87 0.36
C ILE A 124 2.23 7.13 0.69
N GLY A 125 3.11 6.65 -0.17
CA GLY A 125 4.54 6.70 -0.01
C GLY A 125 5.20 5.39 -0.46
N SER A 126 6.52 5.35 -0.37
CA SER A 126 7.36 4.23 -0.77
C SER A 126 8.05 3.58 0.44
N LEU A 127 8.95 2.65 0.19
CA LEU A 127 9.67 1.90 1.25
C LEU A 127 10.49 2.81 2.18
N GLY A 128 11.10 3.87 1.64
CA GLY A 128 11.87 4.81 2.45
C GLY A 128 11.02 5.53 3.51
N PRO A 129 9.94 6.22 3.13
CA PRO A 129 8.96 6.75 4.09
C PRO A 129 8.36 5.70 5.01
N ALA A 130 8.08 4.49 4.53
CA ALA A 130 7.57 3.41 5.37
C ALA A 130 8.53 3.08 6.51
N ALA A 131 9.82 2.87 6.21
CA ALA A 131 10.84 2.57 7.22
C ALA A 131 11.08 3.72 8.22
N LYS A 132 10.65 4.95 7.90
CA LYS A 132 10.84 6.16 8.70
C LYS A 132 9.57 6.64 9.40
N HIS A 133 8.51 5.83 9.46
CA HIS A 133 7.21 6.21 10.04
C HIS A 133 6.63 7.50 9.40
N ALA A 134 6.79 7.68 8.10
CA ALA A 134 6.48 8.93 7.38
C ALA A 134 5.54 8.71 6.19
N LEU A 135 4.72 7.65 6.23
CA LEU A 135 3.71 7.41 5.21
C LEU A 135 2.52 8.37 5.36
N GLY A 136 1.93 8.77 4.25
CA GLY A 136 0.53 9.19 4.27
C GLY A 136 -0.34 7.95 4.50
N VAL A 137 -1.35 8.07 5.34
CA VAL A 137 -2.27 6.97 5.65
C VAL A 137 -3.69 7.47 5.52
N LEU A 138 -4.51 6.74 4.79
CA LEU A 138 -5.95 6.98 4.72
C LEU A 138 -6.65 5.88 5.51
N VAL A 139 -7.68 6.23 6.27
CA VAL A 139 -8.44 5.26 7.07
C VAL A 139 -9.92 5.49 6.81
N GLY A 140 -10.61 4.51 6.26
CA GLY A 140 -12.04 4.62 5.96
C GLY A 140 -12.81 3.35 6.32
N GLY A 141 -13.94 3.52 7.01
CA GLY A 141 -14.80 2.41 7.43
C GLY A 141 -15.34 2.60 8.85
N PRO A 142 -16.27 1.72 9.28
CA PRO A 142 -17.05 1.91 10.49
C PRO A 142 -16.24 1.86 11.80
N SER A 143 -15.09 1.20 11.81
CA SER A 143 -14.21 1.05 12.99
C SER A 143 -12.86 1.75 12.81
N ALA A 144 -12.83 2.87 12.08
CA ALA A 144 -11.62 3.63 11.82
C ALA A 144 -10.91 4.07 13.12
N ASP A 145 -11.65 4.45 14.15
CA ASP A 145 -11.15 4.82 15.47
C ASP A 145 -10.36 3.69 16.17
N ARG A 146 -10.79 2.44 16.03
CA ARG A 146 -10.05 1.26 16.53
C ARG A 146 -8.75 1.01 15.76
N VAL A 147 -8.69 1.40 14.49
CA VAL A 147 -7.57 1.14 13.58
C VAL A 147 -6.49 2.23 13.66
N VAL A 148 -6.88 3.48 13.89
CA VAL A 148 -5.96 4.63 13.96
C VAL A 148 -4.75 4.40 14.87
N PRO A 149 -4.86 3.85 16.10
CA PRO A 149 -3.69 3.60 16.95
C PRO A 149 -2.62 2.70 16.29
N TYR A 150 -3.04 1.70 15.52
CA TYR A 150 -2.14 0.77 14.84
C TYR A 150 -1.47 1.41 13.62
N VAL A 151 -2.26 2.04 12.77
CA VAL A 151 -1.74 2.61 11.52
C VAL A 151 -0.92 3.88 11.74
N SER A 152 -1.09 4.53 12.88
CA SER A 152 -0.24 5.65 13.33
C SER A 152 1.22 5.24 13.53
N LEU A 153 1.48 3.94 13.76
CA LEU A 153 2.84 3.43 13.93
C LEU A 153 3.71 3.63 12.68
N TRP A 154 3.14 3.80 11.50
CA TRP A 154 3.89 4.06 10.26
C TRP A 154 3.49 5.35 9.56
N ALA A 155 2.56 6.11 10.14
CA ALA A 155 2.05 7.34 9.56
C ALA A 155 2.89 8.56 9.94
N ASP A 156 3.00 9.50 9.00
CA ASP A 156 3.24 10.89 9.34
C ASP A 156 1.94 11.47 9.94
N PRO A 157 1.93 11.95 11.18
CA PRO A 157 0.71 12.46 11.84
C PRO A 157 0.01 13.59 11.05
N GLN A 158 0.77 14.37 10.26
CA GLN A 158 0.20 15.43 9.42
C GLN A 158 -0.42 14.90 8.13
N ARG A 159 -0.21 13.62 7.80
CA ARG A 159 -0.66 12.96 6.57
C ARG A 159 -1.58 11.76 6.83
N LEU A 160 -2.03 11.57 8.07
CA LEU A 160 -3.07 10.62 8.42
C LEU A 160 -4.42 11.30 8.24
N GLN A 161 -5.32 10.67 7.49
CA GLN A 161 -6.65 11.17 7.20
C GLN A 161 -7.69 10.09 7.46
N VAL A 162 -8.67 10.40 8.31
CA VAL A 162 -9.85 9.56 8.48
C VAL A 162 -10.92 10.02 7.49
N LEU A 163 -11.45 9.08 6.73
CA LEU A 163 -12.41 9.31 5.66
C LEU A 163 -13.73 8.57 5.98
N PRO A 164 -14.87 9.04 5.46
CA PRO A 164 -16.18 8.54 5.89
C PRO A 164 -16.42 7.06 5.52
N THR A 165 -15.84 6.56 4.43
CA THR A 165 -16.07 5.19 3.95
C THR A 165 -14.78 4.54 3.44
N ALA A 166 -14.78 3.22 3.38
CA ALA A 166 -13.71 2.43 2.75
C ALA A 166 -13.48 2.82 1.28
N ALA A 167 -14.56 3.02 0.53
CA ALA A 167 -14.52 3.49 -0.85
C ALA A 167 -13.88 4.88 -0.99
N ALA A 168 -14.11 5.79 -0.03
CA ALA A 168 -13.46 7.09 -0.02
C ALA A 168 -11.94 6.98 0.20
N ALA A 169 -11.50 6.08 1.09
CA ALA A 169 -10.08 5.79 1.31
C ALA A 169 -9.43 5.18 0.05
N ALA A 170 -10.10 4.23 -0.60
CA ALA A 170 -9.67 3.66 -1.87
C ALA A 170 -9.54 4.73 -2.97
N THR A 171 -10.53 5.62 -3.08
CA THR A 171 -10.49 6.76 -4.02
C THR A 171 -9.29 7.66 -3.75
N GLY A 172 -9.05 8.04 -2.49
CA GLY A 172 -7.91 8.87 -2.11
C GLY A 172 -6.57 8.25 -2.48
N LYS A 173 -6.42 6.92 -2.29
CA LYS A 173 -5.24 6.18 -2.73
C LYS A 173 -5.06 6.22 -4.25
N LEU A 174 -6.12 6.03 -5.01
CA LEU A 174 -6.04 6.08 -6.48
C LEU A 174 -5.72 7.50 -6.99
N VAL A 175 -6.23 8.55 -6.35
CA VAL A 175 -5.87 9.95 -6.65
C VAL A 175 -4.36 10.18 -6.45
N ALA A 176 -3.80 9.72 -5.34
CA ALA A 176 -2.36 9.83 -5.10
C ALA A 176 -1.53 9.04 -6.13
N ASN A 177 -1.96 7.84 -6.49
CA ASN A 177 -1.26 7.00 -7.46
C ASN A 177 -1.43 7.51 -8.90
N LEU A 178 -2.54 8.20 -9.23
CA LEU A 178 -2.68 8.91 -10.51
C LEU A 178 -1.61 10.00 -10.65
N ALA A 179 -1.43 10.82 -9.62
CA ALA A 179 -0.39 11.84 -9.62
C ALA A 179 1.01 11.22 -9.82
N LEU A 180 1.29 10.08 -9.16
CA LEU A 180 2.53 9.35 -9.32
C LEU A 180 2.72 8.84 -10.76
N ALA A 181 1.72 8.20 -11.35
CA ALA A 181 1.79 7.62 -12.70
C ALA A 181 2.03 8.68 -13.77
N VAL A 182 1.27 9.79 -13.72
CA VAL A 182 1.42 10.89 -14.67
C VAL A 182 2.75 11.61 -14.50
N SER A 183 3.21 11.82 -13.26
CA SER A 183 4.50 12.44 -13.00
C SER A 183 5.67 11.55 -13.45
N TYR A 184 5.55 10.23 -13.27
CA TYR A 184 6.56 9.29 -13.74
C TYR A 184 6.68 9.32 -15.27
N GLN A 185 5.56 9.29 -15.98
CA GLN A 185 5.56 9.43 -17.43
C GLN A 185 6.16 10.76 -17.88
N GLY A 186 5.78 11.86 -17.22
CA GLY A 186 6.36 13.19 -17.49
C GLY A 186 7.88 13.25 -17.28
N LEU A 187 8.39 12.55 -16.25
CA LEU A 187 9.84 12.43 -16.02
C LEU A 187 10.53 11.67 -17.17
N VAL A 188 9.96 10.53 -17.61
CA VAL A 188 10.50 9.75 -18.74
C VAL A 188 10.58 10.60 -20.00
N GLU A 189 9.53 11.36 -20.30
CA GLU A 189 9.49 12.25 -21.47
C GLU A 189 10.46 13.42 -21.35
N ALA A 190 10.58 14.03 -20.16
CA ALA A 190 11.56 15.08 -19.91
C ALA A 190 13.00 14.62 -20.12
N VAL A 191 13.35 13.41 -19.68
CA VAL A 191 14.67 12.82 -19.90
C VAL A 191 14.89 12.57 -21.41
N ARG A 192 13.90 12.04 -22.12
CA ARG A 192 14.00 11.83 -23.60
C ARG A 192 14.19 13.14 -24.34
N LEU A 193 13.40 14.16 -24.00
CA LEU A 193 13.51 15.50 -24.59
C LEU A 193 14.85 16.13 -24.32
N GLY A 194 15.32 16.10 -23.07
CA GLY A 194 16.62 16.63 -22.69
C GLY A 194 17.77 15.98 -23.47
N LYS A 195 17.78 14.64 -23.54
CA LYS A 195 18.78 13.91 -24.33
C LYS A 195 18.75 14.27 -25.82
N ALA A 196 17.58 14.42 -26.41
CA ALA A 196 17.43 14.87 -27.81
C ALA A 196 17.95 16.30 -28.01
N GLY A 197 17.88 17.16 -26.99
CA GLY A 197 18.43 18.51 -26.98
C GLY A 197 19.91 18.60 -26.54
N GLY A 198 20.59 17.48 -26.32
CA GLY A 198 22.01 17.41 -25.95
C GLY A 198 22.30 17.59 -24.45
N LEU A 199 21.29 17.53 -23.60
CA LEU A 199 21.48 17.53 -22.14
C LEU A 199 21.82 16.13 -21.63
N ASP A 200 22.70 16.04 -20.66
CA ASP A 200 22.91 14.82 -19.90
C ASP A 200 21.85 14.64 -18.80
N VAL A 201 21.83 13.48 -18.15
CA VAL A 201 20.85 13.14 -17.12
C VAL A 201 20.92 14.10 -15.94
N GLU A 202 22.13 14.50 -15.52
CA GLU A 202 22.29 15.39 -14.36
C GLU A 202 21.77 16.80 -14.65
N GLN A 203 21.99 17.29 -15.85
CA GLN A 203 21.45 18.59 -16.30
C GLN A 203 19.91 18.56 -16.33
N VAL A 204 19.30 17.48 -16.83
CA VAL A 204 17.84 17.30 -16.80
C VAL A 204 17.31 17.25 -15.36
N LEU A 205 17.92 16.43 -14.49
CA LEU A 205 17.49 16.32 -13.10
C LEU A 205 17.64 17.67 -12.35
N THR A 206 18.70 18.40 -12.62
CA THR A 206 18.91 19.75 -12.03
C THR A 206 17.85 20.73 -12.51
N THR A 207 17.51 20.72 -13.80
CA THR A 207 16.42 21.54 -14.36
C THR A 207 15.07 21.24 -13.71
N LEU A 208 14.80 19.98 -13.38
CA LEU A 208 13.53 19.56 -12.81
C LEU A 208 13.35 19.87 -11.33
N LYS A 209 14.42 20.20 -10.57
CA LYS A 209 14.36 20.41 -9.10
C LYS A 209 13.31 21.42 -8.66
N GLY A 210 13.08 22.49 -9.42
CA GLY A 210 12.12 23.56 -9.10
C GLY A 210 10.76 23.40 -9.78
N THR A 211 10.50 22.29 -10.45
CA THR A 211 9.27 22.06 -11.20
C THR A 211 8.31 21.10 -10.49
N GLY A 212 7.10 20.93 -11.03
CA GLY A 212 6.14 19.92 -10.56
C GLY A 212 6.66 18.47 -10.65
N LEU A 213 7.72 18.21 -11.41
CA LEU A 213 8.36 16.89 -11.50
C LEU A 213 9.53 16.70 -10.52
N GLY A 214 9.85 17.70 -9.71
CA GLY A 214 11.02 17.68 -8.81
C GLY A 214 11.00 16.49 -7.84
N ALA A 215 9.85 16.17 -7.25
CA ALA A 215 9.70 15.03 -6.31
C ALA A 215 9.96 13.68 -6.97
N ILE A 216 9.40 13.43 -8.15
CA ILE A 216 9.62 12.16 -8.86
C ILE A 216 11.03 12.08 -9.44
N ALA A 217 11.61 13.20 -9.87
CA ALA A 217 13.00 13.29 -10.32
C ALA A 217 13.98 12.96 -9.17
N ALA A 218 13.73 13.47 -7.96
CA ALA A 218 14.51 13.12 -6.77
C ALA A 218 14.38 11.63 -6.42
N MET A 219 13.17 11.08 -6.49
CA MET A 219 12.89 9.66 -6.18
C MET A 219 13.60 8.70 -7.15
N LYS A 220 13.70 9.04 -8.43
CA LYS A 220 14.26 8.19 -9.50
C LYS A 220 15.66 8.61 -9.96
N GLY A 221 16.22 9.64 -9.37
CA GLY A 221 17.49 10.23 -9.80
C GLY A 221 18.63 9.22 -9.84
N ASP A 222 18.80 8.39 -8.81
CA ASP A 222 19.87 7.40 -8.76
C ASP A 222 19.66 6.29 -9.81
N ASN A 223 18.46 5.79 -9.98
CA ASN A 223 18.14 4.83 -11.04
C ASN A 223 18.47 5.40 -12.44
N LEU A 224 18.17 6.69 -12.67
CA LEU A 224 18.45 7.35 -13.95
C LEU A 224 19.94 7.58 -14.19
N ARG A 225 20.72 7.87 -13.13
CA ARG A 225 22.17 8.07 -13.20
C ARG A 225 22.91 6.77 -13.51
N THR A 226 22.52 5.71 -12.82
CA THR A 226 23.15 4.39 -12.93
C THR A 226 22.59 3.54 -14.06
N ALA A 227 21.45 3.90 -14.63
CA ALA A 227 20.63 3.08 -15.54
C ALA A 227 20.27 1.70 -14.93
N ASP A 228 20.28 1.59 -13.59
CA ASP A 228 19.89 0.40 -12.85
C ASP A 228 18.52 0.58 -12.21
N PHE A 229 17.57 -0.29 -12.60
CA PHE A 229 16.20 -0.31 -12.12
C PHE A 229 15.87 -1.63 -11.41
N SER A 230 16.86 -2.45 -11.08
CA SER A 230 16.70 -3.75 -10.40
C SER A 230 16.14 -3.60 -8.98
N ASP A 231 16.57 -2.56 -8.24
CA ASP A 231 16.01 -2.20 -6.94
C ASP A 231 15.29 -0.84 -7.02
N THR A 232 14.09 -0.85 -7.54
CA THR A 232 13.26 0.35 -7.64
C THR A 232 12.18 0.36 -6.54
N GLN A 233 11.79 1.55 -6.08
CA GLN A 233 10.78 1.72 -5.03
C GLN A 233 9.37 1.25 -5.45
N PHE A 234 9.08 1.26 -6.74
CA PHE A 234 7.90 0.64 -7.34
C PHE A 234 8.26 0.12 -8.75
N SER A 235 7.68 -0.99 -9.15
CA SER A 235 7.87 -1.55 -10.50
C SER A 235 6.83 -1.00 -11.49
N ALA A 236 7.13 -1.11 -12.78
CA ALA A 236 6.19 -0.77 -13.85
C ALA A 236 4.90 -1.60 -13.75
N ASP A 237 5.00 -2.89 -13.42
CA ASP A 237 3.84 -3.78 -13.26
C ASP A 237 2.89 -3.34 -12.15
N LEU A 238 3.44 -2.91 -10.98
CA LEU A 238 2.64 -2.39 -9.88
C LEU A 238 1.90 -1.12 -10.31
N LEU A 239 2.61 -0.22 -10.99
CA LEU A 239 2.02 1.02 -11.46
C LEU A 239 0.96 0.77 -12.53
N LEU A 240 1.22 -0.15 -13.47
CA LEU A 240 0.27 -0.56 -14.52
C LEU A 240 -1.00 -1.19 -13.91
N LYS A 241 -0.85 -2.04 -12.91
CA LYS A 241 -1.99 -2.59 -12.16
C LYS A 241 -2.86 -1.46 -11.59
N ASP A 242 -2.24 -0.48 -10.93
CA ASP A 242 -2.95 0.63 -10.31
C ASP A 242 -3.60 1.56 -11.35
N THR A 243 -2.98 1.79 -12.53
CA THR A 243 -3.61 2.55 -13.61
C THR A 243 -4.88 1.88 -14.12
N ARG A 244 -4.92 0.54 -14.18
CA ARG A 244 -6.14 -0.20 -14.55
C ARG A 244 -7.26 -0.03 -13.52
N LEU A 245 -6.94 0.00 -12.22
CA LEU A 245 -7.92 0.30 -11.17
C LEU A 245 -8.49 1.72 -11.33
N MET A 246 -7.63 2.70 -11.60
CA MET A 246 -8.05 4.09 -11.80
C MET A 246 -8.95 4.26 -13.02
N LEU A 247 -8.57 3.66 -14.16
CA LEU A 247 -9.33 3.77 -15.42
C LEU A 247 -10.73 3.16 -15.33
N ARG A 248 -10.94 2.14 -14.50
CA ARG A 248 -12.27 1.54 -14.28
C ARG A 248 -13.11 2.27 -13.22
N THR A 249 -12.52 3.21 -12.48
CA THR A 249 -13.21 3.92 -11.39
C THR A 249 -14.14 5.04 -11.90
N THR A 250 -13.90 5.56 -13.08
CA THR A 250 -14.70 6.66 -13.67
C THR A 250 -14.95 6.45 -15.15
N THR A 251 -16.11 6.91 -15.62
CA THR A 251 -16.45 7.00 -17.06
C THR A 251 -15.94 8.28 -17.70
N ARG A 252 -15.48 9.25 -16.91
CA ARG A 252 -14.90 10.49 -17.45
C ARG A 252 -13.51 10.20 -18.00
N PRO A 253 -13.14 10.78 -19.17
CA PRO A 253 -11.82 10.57 -19.76
C PRO A 253 -10.70 11.04 -18.84
N LEU A 254 -9.65 10.21 -18.72
CA LEU A 254 -8.40 10.51 -18.03
C LEU A 254 -7.23 10.41 -19.04
N PRO A 255 -7.09 11.37 -19.99
CA PRO A 255 -6.18 11.22 -21.13
C PRO A 255 -4.72 11.11 -20.71
N ALA A 256 -4.26 11.88 -19.73
CA ALA A 256 -2.89 11.78 -19.24
C ALA A 256 -2.59 10.40 -18.61
N LEU A 257 -3.53 9.85 -17.83
CA LEU A 257 -3.41 8.51 -17.27
C LEU A 257 -3.45 7.43 -18.35
N THR A 258 -4.30 7.59 -19.37
CA THR A 258 -4.37 6.66 -20.50
C THR A 258 -3.04 6.60 -21.25
N ALA A 259 -2.42 7.75 -21.52
CA ALA A 259 -1.09 7.81 -22.14
C ALA A 259 -0.01 7.17 -21.26
N ALA A 260 -0.02 7.44 -19.95
CA ALA A 260 0.91 6.82 -19.00
C ALA A 260 0.74 5.28 -18.95
N ALA A 261 -0.50 4.78 -18.94
CA ALA A 261 -0.78 3.35 -18.95
C ALA A 261 -0.28 2.67 -20.25
N GLN A 262 -0.47 3.31 -21.41
CA GLN A 262 0.04 2.80 -22.68
C GLN A 262 1.58 2.74 -22.71
N ALA A 263 2.25 3.77 -22.18
CA ALA A 263 3.71 3.79 -22.11
C ALA A 263 4.27 2.68 -21.19
N LEU A 264 3.57 2.36 -20.09
CA LEU A 264 3.95 1.28 -19.18
C LEU A 264 3.78 -0.14 -19.79
N LEU A 265 2.95 -0.30 -20.82
CA LEU A 265 2.78 -1.59 -21.50
C LEU A 265 3.95 -1.95 -22.45
N VAL A 266 4.77 -0.96 -22.85
CA VAL A 266 5.86 -1.11 -23.79
C VAL A 266 7.23 -0.83 -23.17
N ALA A 267 7.27 -0.59 -21.88
CA ALA A 267 8.48 -0.34 -21.10
C ALA A 267 9.00 -1.65 -20.50
#